data_2bcf064907ddbc1cbc7dbf57d5eb7a32
#
_entry.id   2bcf064907ddbc1cbc7dbf57d5eb7a32
#
_cell.length_a   1.000
_cell.length_b   1.000
_cell.length_c   1.000
_cell.angle_alpha   90.00
_cell.angle_beta   90.00
_cell.angle_gamma   90.00
#
_symmetry.space_group_name_H-M   'P 1'
#
loop_
_entity.id
_entity.type
_entity.pdbx_description
1 polymer ?
#
loop_
_entity_poly.entity_id
_entity_poly.type
_entity_poly.pdbx_seq_one_letter_code
_entity_poly.pdbx_strand_id
1 'polypeptide(L)'
;RRPDMTAARPALFLDRDGVINVDRNYIYRVEDFAWIEGAQDVIRRFNDMGWWVFVVTNQSGIARGLYTEEQMQALHDWMGEELAKSGARIDRIYHCPFHEDGTIARYTKDSFDRKPKPGMLIRAMTDFPVIKERSFMIGDKQADIEAASAAGVRGFLFSGGNLASFTDWVLADMGEGR
;
A
#
# COMPACT_ATOMS: atom_id res chain seq x y z
N ARG A 1 19.58 -0.57 9.30
CA ARG A 1 19.61 -1.96 9.77
C ARG A 1 18.48 -2.73 9.11
N ARG A 2 18.79 -3.83 8.44
CA ARG A 2 17.74 -4.66 7.84
C ARG A 2 16.86 -5.23 8.96
N PRO A 3 15.51 -5.23 8.80
CA PRO A 3 14.65 -5.83 9.80
C PRO A 3 14.93 -7.34 9.92
N ASP A 4 14.77 -7.86 11.14
CA ASP A 4 14.83 -9.30 11.36
C ASP A 4 13.67 -9.97 10.63
N MET A 5 13.99 -10.76 9.60
CA MET A 5 13.01 -11.45 8.75
C MET A 5 12.43 -12.70 9.41
N THR A 6 12.93 -13.11 10.59
CA THR A 6 12.47 -14.34 11.27
C THR A 6 11.38 -14.09 12.29
N ALA A 7 11.27 -12.87 12.83
CA ALA A 7 10.28 -12.51 13.85
C ALA A 7 8.95 -12.14 13.20
N ALA A 8 7.86 -12.80 13.63
CA ALA A 8 6.52 -12.43 13.21
C ALA A 8 6.14 -11.05 13.76
N ARG A 9 5.53 -10.22 12.92
CA ARG A 9 5.14 -8.83 13.25
C ARG A 9 3.79 -8.49 12.64
N PRO A 10 3.04 -7.57 13.23
CA PRO A 10 1.87 -7.02 12.54
C PRO A 10 2.31 -6.23 11.30
N ALA A 11 1.41 -6.12 10.34
CA ALA A 11 1.62 -5.37 9.10
C ALA A 11 0.60 -4.26 8.94
N LEU A 12 1.08 -3.11 8.47
CA LEU A 12 0.27 -2.04 7.93
C LEU A 12 0.28 -2.18 6.41
N PHE A 13 -0.90 -2.41 5.83
CA PHE A 13 -1.09 -2.41 4.38
C PHE A 13 -1.68 -1.08 3.95
N LEU A 14 -1.06 -0.43 2.99
CA LEU A 14 -1.50 0.87 2.47
C LEU A 14 -1.77 0.77 0.98
N ASP A 15 -2.91 1.32 0.52
CA ASP A 15 -3.04 1.68 -0.88
C ASP A 15 -2.08 2.84 -1.18
N ARG A 16 -1.70 3.03 -2.42
CA ARG A 16 -0.85 4.16 -2.81
C ARG A 16 -1.70 5.40 -3.10
N ASP A 17 -2.44 5.37 -4.22
CA ASP A 17 -3.24 6.52 -4.66
C ASP A 17 -4.44 6.73 -3.74
N GLY A 18 -4.57 7.92 -3.20
CA GLY A 18 -5.64 8.27 -2.25
C GLY A 18 -5.29 8.03 -0.79
N VAL A 19 -4.14 7.41 -0.47
CA VAL A 19 -3.68 7.15 0.91
C VAL A 19 -2.26 7.69 1.13
N ILE A 20 -1.30 7.31 0.30
CA ILE A 20 0.08 7.81 0.39
C ILE A 20 0.24 9.10 -0.40
N ASN A 21 -0.32 9.14 -1.61
CA ASN A 21 -0.30 10.32 -2.47
C ASN A 21 -1.72 10.71 -2.88
N VAL A 22 -1.88 11.98 -3.18
CA VAL A 22 -3.14 12.50 -3.71
C VAL A 22 -3.46 11.79 -5.03
N ASP A 23 -4.67 11.25 -5.16
CA ASP A 23 -5.10 10.59 -6.38
C ASP A 23 -5.49 11.64 -7.43
N ARG A 24 -4.70 11.70 -8.50
CA ARG A 24 -4.91 12.60 -9.65
C ARG A 24 -5.04 11.81 -10.94
N ASN A 25 -5.46 10.56 -10.85
CA ASN A 25 -5.60 9.61 -11.95
C ASN A 25 -4.27 9.27 -12.64
N TYR A 26 -3.86 8.02 -12.53
CA TYR A 26 -2.70 7.46 -13.25
C TYR A 26 -1.38 8.21 -13.00
N ILE A 27 -1.08 8.50 -11.74
CA ILE A 27 0.18 9.14 -11.34
C ILE A 27 1.35 8.18 -11.57
N TYR A 28 2.33 8.59 -12.38
CA TYR A 28 3.56 7.83 -12.60
C TYR A 28 4.81 8.72 -12.64
N ARG A 29 4.66 10.05 -12.67
CA ARG A 29 5.77 10.99 -12.68
C ARG A 29 5.94 11.68 -11.33
N VAL A 30 7.19 11.94 -10.95
CA VAL A 30 7.51 12.64 -9.71
C VAL A 30 6.83 14.02 -9.66
N GLU A 31 6.80 14.74 -10.78
CA GLU A 31 6.22 16.09 -10.89
C GLU A 31 4.73 16.11 -10.53
N ASP A 32 4.02 15.02 -10.71
CA ASP A 32 2.59 14.91 -10.46
C ASP A 32 2.27 14.33 -9.07
N PHE A 33 3.30 13.88 -8.34
CA PHE A 33 3.15 13.21 -7.05
C PHE A 33 3.07 14.24 -5.92
N ALA A 34 2.00 14.16 -5.13
CA ALA A 34 1.86 14.96 -3.91
C ALA A 34 1.59 14.02 -2.74
N TRP A 35 2.44 14.06 -1.71
CA TRP A 35 2.22 13.29 -0.49
C TRP A 35 0.93 13.72 0.20
N ILE A 36 0.17 12.75 0.68
CA ILE A 36 -0.94 13.04 1.61
C ILE A 36 -0.33 13.44 2.95
N GLU A 37 -0.92 14.45 3.58
CA GLU A 37 -0.47 14.96 4.87
C GLU A 37 -0.39 13.83 5.90
N GLY A 38 0.76 13.71 6.55
CA GLY A 38 1.00 12.69 7.57
C GLY A 38 1.45 11.34 7.02
N ALA A 39 1.46 11.12 5.70
CA ALA A 39 1.79 9.80 5.15
C ALA A 39 3.21 9.35 5.49
N GLN A 40 4.21 10.23 5.34
CA GLN A 40 5.59 9.89 5.67
C GLN A 40 5.75 9.62 7.18
N ASP A 41 5.11 10.41 8.01
CA ASP A 41 5.14 10.25 9.47
C ASP A 41 4.52 8.92 9.90
N VAL A 42 3.41 8.53 9.28
CA VAL A 42 2.76 7.23 9.53
C VAL A 42 3.71 6.08 9.23
N ILE A 43 4.33 6.11 8.06
CA ILE A 43 5.25 5.04 7.65
C ILE A 43 6.41 4.93 8.63
N ARG A 44 7.03 6.06 8.99
CA ARG A 44 8.10 6.08 9.98
C ARG A 44 7.65 5.54 11.35
N ARG A 45 6.48 6.00 11.82
CA ARG A 45 5.94 5.56 13.09
C ARG A 45 5.74 4.04 13.14
N PHE A 46 5.17 3.45 12.10
CA PHE A 46 4.95 2.01 12.06
C PHE A 46 6.26 1.24 11.93
N ASN A 47 7.26 1.78 11.22
CA ASN A 47 8.62 1.22 11.25
C ASN A 47 9.16 1.20 12.68
N ASP A 48 9.05 2.31 13.40
CA ASP A 48 9.55 2.45 14.79
C ASP A 48 8.82 1.52 15.77
N MET A 49 7.55 1.24 15.51
CA MET A 49 6.75 0.28 16.30
C MET A 49 7.12 -1.19 16.00
N GLY A 50 7.97 -1.43 15.01
CA GLY A 50 8.35 -2.79 14.60
C GLY A 50 7.35 -3.48 13.68
N TRP A 51 6.46 -2.75 13.05
CA TRP A 51 5.50 -3.28 12.10
C TRP A 51 6.12 -3.39 10.70
N TRP A 52 5.67 -4.38 9.93
CA TRP A 52 5.88 -4.36 8.48
C TRP A 52 5.02 -3.24 7.87
N VAL A 53 5.55 -2.57 6.86
CA VAL A 53 4.80 -1.61 6.06
C VAL A 53 4.83 -2.06 4.60
N PHE A 54 3.65 -2.38 4.06
CA PHE A 54 3.47 -2.82 2.68
C PHE A 54 2.56 -1.86 1.94
N VAL A 55 2.85 -1.67 0.67
CA VAL A 55 1.94 -1.01 -0.26
C VAL A 55 1.33 -2.08 -1.16
N VAL A 56 0.01 -2.03 -1.34
CA VAL A 56 -0.74 -2.93 -2.24
C VAL A 56 -1.59 -2.06 -3.16
N THR A 57 -1.21 -1.95 -4.42
CA THR A 57 -1.75 -0.95 -5.33
C THR A 57 -2.16 -1.51 -6.69
N ASN A 58 -3.39 -1.20 -7.13
CA ASN A 58 -3.81 -1.42 -8.50
C ASN A 58 -3.16 -0.35 -9.39
N GLN A 59 -2.51 -0.76 -10.46
CA GLN A 59 -1.83 0.12 -11.41
C GLN A 59 -2.29 -0.19 -12.84
N SER A 60 -3.59 -0.08 -13.08
CA SER A 60 -4.21 -0.42 -14.38
C SER A 60 -3.80 0.49 -15.53
N GLY A 61 -3.18 1.64 -15.23
CA GLY A 61 -2.60 2.50 -16.26
C GLY A 61 -1.57 1.78 -17.14
N ILE A 62 -0.90 0.77 -16.58
CA ILE A 62 0.04 -0.07 -17.31
C ILE A 62 -0.70 -0.88 -18.38
N ALA A 63 -1.79 -1.56 -18.01
CA ALA A 63 -2.62 -2.31 -18.94
C ALA A 63 -3.26 -1.41 -20.01
N ARG A 64 -3.54 -0.15 -19.65
CA ARG A 64 -4.16 0.84 -20.55
C ARG A 64 -3.15 1.56 -21.45
N GLY A 65 -1.85 1.26 -21.31
CA GLY A 65 -0.79 1.88 -22.12
C GLY A 65 -0.46 3.31 -21.75
N LEU A 66 -0.84 3.76 -20.56
CA LEU A 66 -0.61 5.14 -20.11
C LEU A 66 0.79 5.34 -19.55
N TYR A 67 1.39 4.31 -19.01
CA TYR A 67 2.78 4.28 -18.54
C TYR A 67 3.24 2.81 -18.42
N THR A 68 4.53 2.62 -18.26
CA THR A 68 5.15 1.28 -18.18
C THR A 68 5.43 0.88 -16.73
N GLU A 69 5.72 -0.40 -16.51
CA GLU A 69 6.18 -0.88 -15.19
C GLU A 69 7.49 -0.19 -14.78
N GLU A 70 8.38 0.07 -15.74
CA GLU A 70 9.65 0.75 -15.48
C GLU A 70 9.41 2.19 -15.01
N GLN A 71 8.45 2.89 -15.60
CA GLN A 71 8.09 4.25 -15.16
C GLN A 71 7.47 4.22 -13.76
N MET A 72 6.59 3.27 -13.49
CA MET A 72 6.04 3.07 -12.14
C MET A 72 7.15 2.77 -11.14
N GLN A 73 8.07 1.88 -11.47
CA GLN A 73 9.18 1.52 -10.58
C GLN A 73 10.08 2.71 -10.28
N ALA A 74 10.34 3.56 -11.27
CA ALA A 74 11.12 4.78 -11.05
C ALA A 74 10.45 5.71 -10.04
N LEU A 75 9.12 5.86 -10.09
CA LEU A 75 8.37 6.61 -9.09
C LEU A 75 8.48 5.97 -7.70
N HIS A 76 8.34 4.65 -7.63
CA HIS A 76 8.45 3.91 -6.36
C HIS A 76 9.86 4.01 -5.76
N ASP A 77 10.90 3.97 -6.58
CA ASP A 77 12.27 4.16 -6.14
C ASP A 77 12.48 5.57 -5.54
N TRP A 78 11.94 6.60 -6.21
CA TRP A 78 11.97 7.96 -5.71
C TRP A 78 11.21 8.10 -4.37
N MET A 79 10.05 7.46 -4.24
CA MET A 79 9.30 7.43 -2.97
C MET A 79 10.18 6.86 -1.85
N GLY A 80 10.88 5.76 -2.11
CA GLY A 80 11.78 5.13 -1.15
C GLY A 80 12.94 6.07 -0.74
N GLU A 81 13.52 6.78 -1.69
CA GLU A 81 14.58 7.75 -1.42
C GLU A 81 14.08 8.92 -0.56
N GLU A 82 12.89 9.45 -0.87
CA GLU A 82 12.29 10.54 -0.07
C GLU A 82 11.98 10.08 1.35
N LEU A 83 11.41 8.88 1.50
CA LEU A 83 11.12 8.30 2.82
C LEU A 83 12.41 8.10 3.63
N ALA A 84 13.47 7.63 3.00
CA ALA A 84 14.76 7.40 3.67
C ALA A 84 15.33 8.68 4.29
N LYS A 85 15.08 9.85 3.70
CA LYS A 85 15.51 11.15 4.25
C LYS A 85 14.93 11.42 5.63
N SER A 86 13.75 10.88 5.95
CA SER A 86 13.10 11.01 7.26
C SER A 86 13.20 9.74 8.11
N GLY A 87 14.02 8.78 7.71
CA GLY A 87 14.20 7.53 8.43
C GLY A 87 13.05 6.55 8.29
N ALA A 88 12.23 6.71 7.27
CA ALA A 88 11.11 5.83 6.97
C ALA A 88 11.42 4.87 5.81
N ARG A 89 10.74 3.72 5.79
CA ARG A 89 10.85 2.76 4.70
C ARG A 89 9.54 2.00 4.48
N ILE A 90 9.30 1.63 3.24
CA ILE A 90 8.31 0.63 2.85
C ILE A 90 9.06 -0.68 2.68
N ASP A 91 8.61 -1.74 3.35
CA ASP A 91 9.30 -3.03 3.29
C ASP A 91 9.13 -3.70 1.93
N ARG A 92 7.95 -3.58 1.31
CA ARG A 92 7.72 -3.99 -0.07
C ARG A 92 6.50 -3.31 -0.66
N ILE A 93 6.54 -3.06 -1.96
CA ILE A 93 5.41 -2.59 -2.76
C ILE A 93 4.95 -3.73 -3.67
N TYR A 94 3.68 -4.10 -3.56
CA TYR A 94 3.01 -5.04 -4.45
C TYR A 94 2.10 -4.26 -5.36
N HIS A 95 2.21 -4.48 -6.66
CA HIS A 95 1.37 -3.81 -7.64
C HIS A 95 0.66 -4.83 -8.54
N CYS A 96 -0.51 -4.45 -9.04
CA CYS A 96 -1.22 -5.22 -10.07
C CYS A 96 -1.32 -4.38 -11.33
N PRO A 97 -0.59 -4.76 -12.41
CA PRO A 97 -0.64 -4.03 -13.68
C PRO A 97 -1.81 -4.46 -14.57
N PHE A 98 -2.55 -5.52 -14.18
CA PHE A 98 -3.54 -6.18 -15.03
C PHE A 98 -4.91 -5.50 -14.94
N HIS A 99 -5.63 -5.51 -16.05
CA HIS A 99 -7.03 -5.10 -16.16
C HIS A 99 -7.69 -5.75 -17.37
N GLU A 100 -8.94 -6.19 -17.24
CA GLU A 100 -9.69 -6.83 -18.31
C GLU A 100 -9.91 -5.91 -19.51
N ASP A 101 -10.06 -4.60 -19.28
CA ASP A 101 -10.27 -3.58 -20.29
C ASP A 101 -8.97 -2.93 -20.77
N GLY A 102 -7.85 -3.60 -20.63
CA GLY A 102 -6.55 -3.10 -21.06
C GLY A 102 -6.41 -3.05 -22.57
N THR A 103 -5.44 -2.27 -23.05
CA THR A 103 -5.07 -2.19 -24.48
C THR A 103 -3.75 -2.88 -24.76
N ILE A 104 -2.94 -3.14 -23.74
CA ILE A 104 -1.67 -3.86 -23.87
C ILE A 104 -1.94 -5.34 -23.63
N ALA A 105 -1.78 -6.16 -24.66
CA ALA A 105 -2.22 -7.55 -24.65
C ALA A 105 -1.72 -8.37 -23.46
N ARG A 106 -0.44 -8.26 -23.12
CA ARG A 106 0.17 -9.02 -22.01
C ARG A 106 -0.37 -8.67 -20.63
N TYR A 107 -1.02 -7.50 -20.50
CA TYR A 107 -1.62 -7.04 -19.22
C TYR A 107 -3.15 -7.10 -19.23
N THR A 108 -3.75 -7.50 -20.34
CA THR A 108 -5.22 -7.53 -20.50
C THR A 108 -5.76 -8.87 -20.01
N LYS A 109 -6.07 -8.94 -18.75
CA LYS A 109 -6.66 -10.14 -18.13
C LYS A 109 -7.26 -9.80 -16.77
N ASP A 110 -8.15 -10.68 -16.30
CA ASP A 110 -8.54 -10.73 -14.89
C ASP A 110 -7.38 -11.31 -14.09
N SER A 111 -7.10 -10.72 -12.92
CA SER A 111 -6.00 -11.15 -12.06
C SER A 111 -6.47 -11.27 -10.62
N PHE A 112 -6.03 -12.34 -9.96
CA PHE A 112 -6.22 -12.53 -8.53
C PHE A 112 -5.54 -11.44 -7.69
N ASP A 113 -4.55 -10.75 -8.25
CA ASP A 113 -3.83 -9.66 -7.60
C ASP A 113 -4.61 -8.33 -7.62
N ARG A 114 -5.62 -8.21 -8.51
CA ARG A 114 -6.36 -6.96 -8.62
C ARG A 114 -7.41 -6.85 -7.51
N LYS A 115 -7.26 -5.84 -6.66
CA LYS A 115 -8.30 -5.50 -5.67
C LYS A 115 -9.63 -5.22 -6.39
N PRO A 116 -10.75 -5.76 -5.94
CA PRO A 116 -11.06 -6.29 -4.59
C PRO A 116 -10.59 -7.72 -4.29
N LYS A 117 -9.86 -8.37 -5.18
CA LYS A 117 -9.28 -9.70 -4.90
C LYS A 117 -8.05 -9.55 -3.99
N PRO A 118 -7.76 -10.55 -3.14
CA PRO A 118 -6.79 -10.40 -2.06
C PRO A 118 -5.36 -10.81 -2.39
N GLY A 119 -5.05 -11.09 -3.67
CA GLY A 119 -3.79 -11.75 -4.04
C GLY A 119 -2.53 -11.05 -3.55
N MET A 120 -2.47 -9.72 -3.61
CA MET A 120 -1.30 -8.96 -3.16
C MET A 120 -1.09 -9.06 -1.64
N LEU A 121 -2.18 -8.98 -0.86
CA LEU A 121 -2.10 -9.12 0.60
C LEU A 121 -1.66 -10.54 0.99
N ILE A 122 -2.23 -11.54 0.34
CA ILE A 122 -1.86 -12.95 0.59
C ILE A 122 -0.39 -13.17 0.27
N ARG A 123 0.10 -12.61 -0.84
CA ARG A 123 1.50 -12.73 -1.21
C ARG A 123 2.43 -12.08 -0.17
N ALA A 124 2.08 -10.91 0.33
CA ALA A 124 2.84 -10.24 1.37
C ALA A 124 2.94 -11.10 2.64
N MET A 125 1.81 -11.70 3.06
CA MET A 125 1.77 -12.57 4.24
C MET A 125 2.43 -13.93 4.01
N THR A 126 2.69 -14.31 2.78
CA THR A 126 3.49 -15.48 2.42
C THR A 126 4.99 -15.16 2.41
N ASP A 127 5.34 -13.97 1.90
CA ASP A 127 6.74 -13.53 1.78
C ASP A 127 7.34 -13.09 3.13
N PHE A 128 6.51 -12.65 4.06
CA PHE A 128 6.95 -12.09 5.35
C PHE A 128 6.17 -12.73 6.50
N PRO A 129 6.81 -12.90 7.67
CA PRO A 129 6.13 -13.46 8.86
C PRO A 129 5.20 -12.38 9.47
N VAL A 130 3.93 -12.42 9.11
CA VAL A 130 2.92 -11.44 9.50
C VAL A 130 1.99 -12.01 10.58
N ILE A 131 1.75 -11.22 11.63
CA ILE A 131 0.70 -11.49 12.61
C ILE A 131 -0.61 -10.91 12.06
N LYS A 132 -1.35 -11.72 11.33
CA LYS A 132 -2.53 -11.29 10.58
C LYS A 132 -3.60 -10.64 11.48
N GLU A 133 -3.83 -11.18 12.66
CA GLU A 133 -4.87 -10.74 13.60
C GLU A 133 -4.65 -9.32 14.13
N ARG A 134 -3.41 -8.87 14.13
CA ARG A 134 -3.03 -7.51 14.55
C ARG A 134 -2.82 -6.57 13.39
N SER A 135 -2.87 -7.07 12.17
CA SER A 135 -2.63 -6.30 10.95
C SER A 135 -3.90 -5.61 10.47
N PHE A 136 -3.73 -4.52 9.73
CA PHE A 136 -4.86 -3.85 9.10
C PHE A 136 -4.44 -3.16 7.81
N MET A 137 -5.44 -2.81 7.00
CA MET A 137 -5.27 -2.09 5.74
C MET A 137 -6.01 -0.75 5.78
N ILE A 138 -5.37 0.27 5.25
CA ILE A 138 -5.99 1.56 4.97
C ILE A 138 -6.09 1.72 3.45
N GLY A 139 -7.30 1.96 2.97
CA GLY A 139 -7.59 2.25 1.57
C GLY A 139 -8.60 3.35 1.44
N ASP A 140 -8.74 3.90 0.24
CA ASP A 140 -9.68 4.99 -0.05
C ASP A 140 -10.92 4.51 -0.83
N LYS A 141 -10.97 3.22 -1.20
CA LYS A 141 -12.05 2.64 -1.99
C LYS A 141 -12.59 1.37 -1.34
N GLN A 142 -13.84 1.05 -1.65
CA GLN A 142 -14.47 -0.18 -1.16
C GLN A 142 -13.70 -1.43 -1.60
N ALA A 143 -13.09 -1.41 -2.79
CA ALA A 143 -12.26 -2.52 -3.27
C ALA A 143 -11.08 -2.83 -2.34
N ASP A 144 -10.52 -1.83 -1.67
CA ASP A 144 -9.45 -2.01 -0.69
C ASP A 144 -9.94 -2.77 0.55
N ILE A 145 -11.14 -2.38 1.02
CA ILE A 145 -11.77 -2.99 2.19
C ILE A 145 -12.14 -4.45 1.91
N GLU A 146 -12.68 -4.71 0.72
CA GLU A 146 -13.05 -6.06 0.30
C GLU A 146 -11.82 -6.96 0.14
N ALA A 147 -10.73 -6.44 -0.43
CA ALA A 147 -9.48 -7.18 -0.56
C ALA A 147 -8.90 -7.53 0.81
N ALA A 148 -8.90 -6.59 1.75
CA ALA A 148 -8.44 -6.81 3.12
C ALA A 148 -9.30 -7.89 3.80
N SER A 149 -10.61 -7.80 3.73
CA SER A 149 -11.54 -8.78 4.30
C SER A 149 -11.30 -10.18 3.73
N ALA A 150 -11.16 -10.28 2.41
CA ALA A 150 -10.90 -11.56 1.73
C ALA A 150 -9.56 -12.17 2.14
N ALA A 151 -8.58 -11.36 2.54
CA ALA A 151 -7.30 -11.81 3.06
C ALA A 151 -7.31 -12.09 4.57
N GLY A 152 -8.43 -11.83 5.25
CA GLY A 152 -8.56 -12.00 6.70
C GLY A 152 -7.95 -10.87 7.51
N VAL A 153 -7.84 -9.68 6.93
CA VAL A 153 -7.26 -8.48 7.54
C VAL A 153 -8.35 -7.42 7.67
N ARG A 154 -8.37 -6.68 8.77
CA ARG A 154 -9.32 -5.56 8.92
C ARG A 154 -8.95 -4.42 7.96
N GLY A 155 -9.96 -3.87 7.31
CA GLY A 155 -9.81 -2.72 6.42
C GLY A 155 -10.48 -1.48 6.98
N PHE A 156 -9.87 -0.32 6.78
CA PHE A 156 -10.39 0.98 7.19
C PHE A 156 -10.41 1.94 6.01
N LEU A 157 -11.56 2.55 5.79
CA LEU A 157 -11.77 3.47 4.67
C LEU A 157 -11.30 4.88 5.05
N PHE A 158 -10.31 5.38 4.32
CA PHE A 158 -9.76 6.72 4.50
C PHE A 158 -10.39 7.66 3.46
N SER A 159 -11.03 8.72 3.92
CA SER A 159 -11.76 9.66 3.06
C SER A 159 -11.07 11.03 2.96
N GLY A 160 -9.78 11.08 3.19
CA GLY A 160 -8.99 12.31 3.11
C GLY A 160 -8.63 12.91 4.46
N GLY A 161 -7.91 14.01 4.43
CA GLY A 161 -7.39 14.67 5.63
C GLY A 161 -5.99 14.17 5.99
N ASN A 162 -5.63 14.27 7.27
CA ASN A 162 -4.32 13.88 7.78
C ASN A 162 -4.28 12.38 8.08
N LEU A 163 -3.39 11.66 7.43
CA LEU A 163 -3.28 10.21 7.60
C LEU A 163 -2.81 9.82 9.00
N ALA A 164 -1.95 10.64 9.63
CA ALA A 164 -1.48 10.36 10.99
C ALA A 164 -2.62 10.41 12.01
N SER A 165 -3.47 11.40 11.93
CA SER A 165 -4.67 11.51 12.79
C SER A 165 -5.61 10.32 12.57
N PHE A 166 -5.78 9.91 11.33
CA PHE A 166 -6.60 8.76 10.98
C PHE A 166 -6.04 7.46 11.57
N THR A 167 -4.74 7.23 11.46
CA THR A 167 -4.11 6.03 12.04
C THR A 167 -4.14 6.01 13.56
N ASP A 168 -4.10 7.15 14.23
CA ASP A 168 -4.30 7.23 15.67
C ASP A 168 -5.67 6.67 16.05
N TRP A 169 -6.71 7.08 15.33
CA TRP A 169 -8.05 6.57 15.53
C TRP A 169 -8.13 5.06 15.26
N VAL A 170 -7.52 4.57 14.17
CA VAL A 170 -7.50 3.14 13.82
C VAL A 170 -6.83 2.33 14.92
N LEU A 171 -5.66 2.76 15.39
CA LEU A 171 -4.94 2.06 16.45
C LEU A 171 -5.75 1.98 17.75
N ALA A 172 -6.46 3.05 18.09
CA ALA A 172 -7.34 3.05 19.26
C ALA A 172 -8.49 2.05 19.08
N ASP A 173 -9.10 2.00 17.91
CA ASP A 173 -10.16 1.04 17.57
C ASP A 173 -9.67 -0.41 17.62
N MET A 174 -8.44 -0.65 17.17
CA MET A 174 -7.80 -1.97 17.21
C MET A 174 -7.34 -2.38 18.61
N GLY A 175 -7.34 -1.47 19.58
CA GLY A 175 -6.83 -1.73 20.93
C GLY A 175 -5.30 -1.70 21.03
N GLU A 176 -4.62 -1.24 20.03
CA GLU A 176 -3.16 -1.08 20.03
C GLU A 176 -2.77 0.22 20.76
N GLY A 177 -1.63 0.21 21.48
CA GLY A 177 -1.13 1.40 22.15
C GLY A 177 -1.72 1.64 23.54
N ARG A 178 -2.33 0.65 24.17
CA ARG A 178 -2.73 0.66 25.61
C ARG A 178 -1.66 0.01 26.46
#